data_7f2a5642722be796cd88948e10152b07
#
_entry.id   7f2a5642722be796cd88948e10152b07
#
_cell.length_a   1.000
_cell.length_b   1.000
_cell.length_c   1.000
_cell.angle_alpha   90.00
_cell.angle_beta   90.00
_cell.angle_gamma   90.00
#
_symmetry.space_group_name_H-M   'P 1'
#
loop_
_entity.id
_entity.type
_entity.pdbx_description
1 polymer ?
#
loop_
_entity_poly.entity_id
_entity_poly.type
_entity_poly.pdbx_seq_one_letter_code
_entity_poly.pdbx_strand_id
1 'polypeptide(L)'
;VGSGNPEEGELRPQLLDRFGMHAEIRTVRDPETRVRVVEERSAFDQNPDECLAANAEQLEALKKQITDAQELLTSVELDYEFRVKISQVCGSLDVDGLRGDIVTNRAAKAYAAYNGRSKVTLEDIEKVITLCLRHRLRKDPLESIDSGDKVSSVFEEVFN
;
A
#
# COMPACT_ATOMS: atom_id res chain seq x y z
N VAL A 1 10.65 4.13 -5.95
CA VAL A 1 9.27 4.56 -6.18
C VAL A 1 9.14 4.88 -7.65
N GLY A 2 8.05 4.42 -8.28
CA GLY A 2 7.69 4.72 -9.67
C GLY A 2 6.28 5.29 -9.73
N SER A 3 6.03 6.19 -10.66
CA SER A 3 4.68 6.66 -11.01
C SER A 3 4.48 6.48 -12.51
N GLY A 4 3.26 6.19 -12.92
CA GLY A 4 2.89 6.03 -14.32
C GLY A 4 1.42 6.38 -14.52
N ASN A 5 1.09 6.79 -15.73
CA ASN A 5 -0.28 7.01 -16.14
C ASN A 5 -0.75 5.78 -16.94
N PRO A 6 -1.81 5.06 -16.52
CA PRO A 6 -2.34 3.92 -17.25
C PRO A 6 -2.76 4.25 -18.70
N GLU A 7 -3.10 5.50 -18.99
CA GLU A 7 -3.46 5.96 -20.34
C GLU A 7 -2.28 5.98 -21.31
N GLU A 8 -1.04 6.04 -20.81
CA GLU A 8 0.19 6.00 -21.63
C GLU A 8 0.61 4.57 -22.00
N GLY A 9 -0.11 3.58 -21.52
CA GLY A 9 0.11 2.17 -21.77
C GLY A 9 0.39 1.36 -20.50
N GLU A 10 0.22 0.05 -20.63
CA GLU A 10 0.45 -0.87 -19.51
C GLU A 10 1.93 -1.22 -19.38
N LEU A 11 2.42 -1.20 -18.14
CA LEU A 11 3.75 -1.73 -17.82
C LEU A 11 3.77 -3.24 -18.04
N ARG A 12 4.89 -3.74 -18.55
CA ARG A 12 5.07 -5.20 -18.72
C ARG A 12 4.92 -5.91 -17.37
N PRO A 13 4.19 -7.05 -17.31
CA PRO A 13 3.95 -7.79 -16.07
C PRO A 13 5.22 -8.10 -15.28
N GLN A 14 6.32 -8.45 -15.98
CA GLN A 14 7.62 -8.73 -15.35
C GLN A 14 8.24 -7.51 -14.65
N LEU A 15 7.90 -6.29 -15.09
CA LEU A 15 8.34 -5.06 -14.45
C LEU A 15 7.45 -4.75 -13.25
N LEU A 16 6.14 -4.87 -13.39
CA LEU A 16 5.17 -4.69 -12.31
C LEU A 16 5.45 -5.63 -11.14
N ASP A 17 5.75 -6.90 -11.41
CA ASP A 17 6.09 -7.87 -10.37
C ASP A 17 7.32 -7.48 -9.54
N ARG A 18 8.22 -6.65 -10.06
CA ARG A 18 9.40 -6.17 -9.31
C ARG A 18 9.08 -5.09 -8.28
N PHE A 19 7.93 -4.41 -8.42
CA PHE A 19 7.46 -3.49 -7.39
C PHE A 19 6.83 -4.26 -6.23
N GLY A 20 7.15 -3.88 -5.00
CA GLY A 20 6.59 -4.52 -3.81
C GLY A 20 5.11 -4.22 -3.64
N MET A 21 4.73 -2.96 -3.80
CA MET A 21 3.37 -2.47 -3.59
C MET A 21 2.92 -1.64 -4.79
N HIS A 22 1.62 -1.63 -5.02
CA HIS A 22 0.98 -0.85 -6.07
C HIS A 22 -0.27 -0.15 -5.50
N ALA A 23 -0.26 1.18 -5.58
CA ALA A 23 -1.41 2.00 -5.23
C ALA A 23 -2.03 2.59 -6.51
N GLU A 24 -3.33 2.44 -6.66
CA GLU A 24 -4.09 3.09 -7.72
C GLU A 24 -4.62 4.43 -7.22
N ILE A 25 -4.08 5.49 -7.77
CA ILE A 25 -4.49 6.85 -7.42
C ILE A 25 -5.53 7.32 -8.42
N ARG A 26 -6.77 7.47 -7.96
CA ARG A 26 -7.88 7.95 -8.78
C ARG A 26 -8.07 9.45 -8.60
N THR A 27 -8.62 10.10 -9.62
CA THR A 27 -8.98 11.53 -9.55
C THR A 27 -10.01 11.77 -8.44
N VAL A 28 -9.74 12.74 -7.59
CA VAL A 28 -10.68 13.19 -6.57
C VAL A 28 -11.93 13.76 -7.26
N ARG A 29 -13.10 13.25 -6.90
CA ARG A 29 -14.39 13.68 -7.49
C ARG A 29 -15.13 14.69 -6.63
N ASP A 30 -14.86 14.70 -5.33
CA ASP A 30 -15.48 15.64 -4.39
C ASP A 30 -15.06 17.08 -4.70
N PRO A 31 -16.03 17.99 -4.98
CA PRO A 31 -15.72 19.37 -5.40
C PRO A 31 -14.97 20.17 -4.34
N GLU A 32 -15.30 20.02 -3.06
CA GLU A 32 -14.65 20.76 -1.97
C GLU A 32 -13.18 20.36 -1.81
N THR A 33 -12.91 19.06 -1.87
CA THR A 33 -11.52 18.54 -1.87
C THR A 33 -10.75 19.02 -3.08
N ARG A 34 -11.38 19.09 -4.27
CA ARG A 34 -10.73 19.62 -5.48
C ARG A 34 -10.35 21.09 -5.33
N VAL A 35 -11.24 21.90 -4.80
CA VAL A 35 -10.97 23.33 -4.53
C VAL A 35 -9.79 23.46 -3.57
N ARG A 36 -9.79 22.72 -2.46
CA ARG A 36 -8.69 22.74 -1.51
C ARG A 36 -7.35 22.37 -2.13
N VAL A 37 -7.30 21.33 -2.97
CA VAL A 37 -6.07 20.95 -3.69
C VAL A 37 -5.56 22.07 -4.60
N VAL A 38 -6.48 22.77 -5.30
CA VAL A 38 -6.11 23.90 -6.17
C VAL A 38 -5.59 25.08 -5.33
N GLU A 39 -6.25 25.40 -4.22
CA GLU A 39 -5.83 26.47 -3.31
C GLU A 39 -4.44 26.19 -2.69
N GLU A 40 -4.22 24.99 -2.17
CA GLU A 40 -2.94 24.57 -1.61
C GLU A 40 -1.82 24.63 -2.67
N ARG A 41 -2.12 24.19 -3.90
CA ARG A 41 -1.15 24.27 -5.00
C ARG A 41 -0.85 25.72 -5.37
N SER A 42 -1.86 26.58 -5.45
CA SER A 42 -1.69 28.00 -5.77
C SER A 42 -0.88 28.73 -4.69
N ALA A 43 -1.13 28.44 -3.42
CA ALA A 43 -0.36 28.99 -2.31
C ALA A 43 1.11 28.56 -2.37
N PHE A 44 1.37 27.29 -2.68
CA PHE A 44 2.74 26.78 -2.85
C PHE A 44 3.45 27.47 -4.02
N ASP A 45 2.79 27.66 -5.16
CA ASP A 45 3.38 28.30 -6.34
C ASP A 45 3.73 29.78 -6.07
N GLN A 46 2.95 30.45 -5.19
CA GLN A 46 3.21 31.86 -4.80
C GLN A 46 4.36 32.01 -3.80
N ASN A 47 4.42 31.15 -2.79
CA ASN A 47 5.44 31.21 -1.74
C ASN A 47 5.79 29.81 -1.20
N PRO A 48 6.68 29.07 -1.87
CA PRO A 48 7.09 27.71 -1.44
C PRO A 48 7.70 27.69 -0.04
N ASP A 49 8.49 28.69 0.32
CA ASP A 49 9.21 28.73 1.60
C ASP A 49 8.24 28.90 2.78
N GLU A 50 7.22 29.72 2.63
CA GLU A 50 6.17 29.87 3.65
C GLU A 50 5.36 28.58 3.82
N CYS A 51 4.99 27.91 2.73
CA CYS A 51 4.30 26.64 2.77
C CYS A 51 5.16 25.55 3.45
N LEU A 52 6.48 25.51 3.18
CA LEU A 52 7.39 24.58 3.83
C LEU A 52 7.51 24.89 5.33
N ALA A 53 7.61 26.16 5.71
CA ALA A 53 7.67 26.57 7.11
C ALA A 53 6.39 26.23 7.87
N ALA A 54 5.23 26.45 7.27
CA ALA A 54 3.92 26.12 7.86
C ALA A 54 3.73 24.60 8.13
N ASN A 55 4.37 23.75 7.33
CA ASN A 55 4.28 22.29 7.46
C ASN A 55 5.49 21.65 8.17
N ALA A 56 6.45 22.44 8.64
CA ALA A 56 7.71 21.94 9.19
C ALA A 56 7.52 21.01 10.39
N GLU A 57 6.63 21.35 11.32
CA GLU A 57 6.33 20.54 12.50
C GLU A 57 5.74 19.18 12.12
N GLN A 58 4.79 19.14 11.19
CA GLN A 58 4.19 17.90 10.70
C GLN A 58 5.21 17.02 9.98
N LEU A 59 6.10 17.64 9.20
CA LEU A 59 7.17 16.93 8.50
C LEU A 59 8.17 16.30 9.47
N GLU A 60 8.58 17.03 10.51
CA GLU A 60 9.49 16.51 11.54
C GLU A 60 8.82 15.39 12.36
N ALA A 61 7.54 15.51 12.69
CA ALA A 61 6.78 14.45 13.35
C ALA A 61 6.74 13.17 12.49
N LEU A 62 6.48 13.30 11.18
CA LEU A 62 6.47 12.18 10.26
C LEU A 62 7.87 11.53 10.11
N LYS A 63 8.91 12.34 10.00
CA LYS A 63 10.30 11.84 9.95
C LYS A 63 10.64 11.04 11.20
N LYS A 64 10.28 11.57 12.38
CA LYS A 64 10.49 10.88 13.64
C LYS A 64 9.73 9.55 13.67
N GLN A 65 8.45 9.53 13.28
CA GLN A 65 7.64 8.31 13.23
C GLN A 65 8.30 7.25 12.32
N ILE A 66 8.82 7.65 11.14
CA ILE A 66 9.51 6.74 10.22
C ILE A 66 10.80 6.20 10.85
N THR A 67 11.59 7.06 11.52
CA THR A 67 12.84 6.65 12.17
C THR A 67 12.57 5.66 13.31
N ASP A 68 11.60 5.98 14.18
CA ASP A 68 11.18 5.10 15.28
C ASP A 68 10.69 3.73 14.74
N ALA A 69 9.94 3.75 13.62
CA ALA A 69 9.48 2.54 12.94
C ALA A 69 10.63 1.70 12.37
N GLN A 70 11.68 2.33 11.79
CA GLN A 70 12.85 1.64 11.28
C GLN A 70 13.62 0.92 12.39
N GLU A 71 13.76 1.54 13.56
CA GLU A 71 14.39 0.94 14.74
C GLU A 71 13.58 -0.24 15.25
N LEU A 72 12.25 -0.09 15.32
CA LEU A 72 11.34 -1.11 15.83
C LEU A 72 11.22 -2.32 14.87
N LEU A 73 11.33 -2.11 13.56
CA LEU A 73 11.02 -3.09 12.51
C LEU A 73 11.72 -4.45 12.70
N THR A 74 12.95 -4.47 13.19
CA THR A 74 13.72 -5.70 13.38
C THR A 74 13.15 -6.60 14.47
N SER A 75 12.44 -6.02 15.45
CA SER A 75 11.81 -6.72 16.58
C SER A 75 10.35 -7.08 16.35
N VAL A 76 9.74 -6.61 15.25
CA VAL A 76 8.32 -6.90 14.98
C VAL A 76 8.11 -8.37 14.69
N GLU A 77 7.22 -8.99 15.45
CA GLU A 77 6.84 -10.39 15.28
C GLU A 77 5.59 -10.52 14.40
N LEU A 78 5.55 -11.59 13.63
CA LEU A 78 4.40 -12.01 12.82
C LEU A 78 4.13 -13.49 13.13
N ASP A 79 2.97 -13.77 13.67
CA ASP A 79 2.57 -15.12 14.07
C ASP A 79 2.58 -16.09 12.88
N TYR A 80 2.93 -17.33 13.16
CA TYR A 80 2.99 -18.39 12.13
C TYR A 80 1.63 -18.59 11.46
N GLU A 81 0.55 -18.53 12.22
CA GLU A 81 -0.82 -18.68 11.70
C GLU A 81 -1.13 -17.61 10.65
N PHE A 82 -0.77 -16.36 10.89
CA PHE A 82 -0.95 -15.29 9.92
C PHE A 82 -0.12 -15.49 8.64
N ARG A 83 1.10 -16.03 8.77
CA ARG A 83 1.92 -16.38 7.60
C ARG A 83 1.25 -17.45 6.75
N VAL A 84 0.69 -18.49 7.38
CA VAL A 84 -0.07 -19.54 6.68
C VAL A 84 -1.28 -18.95 5.98
N LYS A 85 -2.06 -18.11 6.64
CA LYS A 85 -3.23 -17.47 6.05
C LYS A 85 -2.86 -16.54 4.88
N ILE A 86 -1.78 -15.77 4.98
CA ILE A 86 -1.26 -14.96 3.86
C ILE A 86 -0.94 -15.85 2.66
N SER A 87 -0.27 -16.98 2.87
CA SER A 87 0.04 -17.93 1.80
C SER A 87 -1.22 -18.59 1.22
N GLN A 88 -2.24 -18.84 2.04
CA GLN A 88 -3.53 -19.33 1.55
C GLN A 88 -4.21 -18.30 0.64
N VAL A 89 -4.20 -17.01 1.00
CA VAL A 89 -4.73 -15.95 0.13
C VAL A 89 -3.95 -15.91 -1.19
N CYS A 90 -2.62 -15.94 -1.16
CA CYS A 90 -1.80 -15.97 -2.38
C CYS A 90 -2.13 -17.18 -3.27
N GLY A 91 -2.28 -18.37 -2.66
CA GLY A 91 -2.64 -19.59 -3.39
C GLY A 91 -4.05 -19.54 -3.99
N SER A 92 -5.05 -19.06 -3.25
CA SER A 92 -6.43 -18.92 -3.73
C SER A 92 -6.55 -17.90 -4.87
N LEU A 93 -5.67 -16.91 -4.91
CA LEU A 93 -5.59 -15.90 -5.97
C LEU A 93 -4.72 -16.31 -7.16
N ASP A 94 -4.15 -17.52 -7.16
CA ASP A 94 -3.21 -18.02 -8.19
C ASP A 94 -2.05 -17.05 -8.46
N VAL A 95 -1.48 -16.48 -7.38
CA VAL A 95 -0.33 -15.58 -7.49
C VAL A 95 0.92 -16.38 -7.81
N ASP A 96 1.59 -16.06 -8.92
CA ASP A 96 2.80 -16.75 -9.35
C ASP A 96 3.97 -16.55 -8.36
N GLY A 97 4.59 -17.65 -7.94
CA GLY A 97 5.79 -17.67 -7.10
C GLY A 97 5.52 -17.23 -5.66
N LEU A 98 6.58 -16.93 -4.90
CA LEU A 98 6.52 -16.58 -3.48
C LEU A 98 6.70 -15.08 -3.20
N ARG A 99 6.74 -14.25 -4.24
CA ARG A 99 6.98 -12.82 -4.04
C ARG A 99 5.81 -12.13 -3.37
N GLY A 100 4.57 -12.54 -3.67
CA GLY A 100 3.36 -12.07 -3.00
C GLY A 100 3.43 -12.30 -1.49
N ASP A 101 3.77 -13.52 -1.09
CA ASP A 101 3.95 -13.90 0.32
C ASP A 101 5.02 -13.05 1.00
N ILE A 102 6.22 -12.98 0.40
CA ILE A 102 7.36 -12.26 0.98
C ILE A 102 7.04 -10.79 1.16
N VAL A 103 6.44 -10.15 0.15
CA VAL A 103 6.16 -8.71 0.20
C VAL A 103 5.05 -8.42 1.20
N THR A 104 3.98 -9.22 1.23
CA THR A 104 2.88 -9.04 2.19
C THR A 104 3.36 -9.20 3.63
N ASN A 105 4.17 -10.22 3.92
CA ASN A 105 4.77 -10.41 5.24
C ASN A 105 5.64 -9.20 5.67
N ARG A 106 6.47 -8.68 4.75
CA ARG A 106 7.31 -7.51 5.02
C ARG A 106 6.50 -6.24 5.21
N ALA A 107 5.48 -6.01 4.38
CA ALA A 107 4.61 -4.85 4.46
C ALA A 107 3.80 -4.82 5.74
N ALA A 108 3.23 -5.96 6.17
CA ALA A 108 2.50 -6.07 7.43
C ALA A 108 3.39 -5.75 8.65
N LYS A 109 4.63 -6.26 8.67
CA LYS A 109 5.60 -5.92 9.73
C LYS A 109 5.97 -4.43 9.71
N ALA A 110 6.20 -3.86 8.53
CA ALA A 110 6.53 -2.45 8.38
C ALA A 110 5.36 -1.55 8.81
N TYR A 111 4.13 -1.93 8.50
CA TYR A 111 2.94 -1.19 8.91
C TYR A 111 2.69 -1.27 10.42
N ALA A 112 2.90 -2.42 11.04
CA ALA A 112 2.87 -2.57 12.50
C ALA A 112 3.92 -1.68 13.18
N ALA A 113 5.17 -1.69 12.69
CA ALA A 113 6.25 -0.83 13.18
C ALA A 113 5.91 0.66 13.04
N TYR A 114 5.37 1.07 11.89
CA TYR A 114 4.94 2.45 11.62
C TYR A 114 3.88 2.94 12.62
N ASN A 115 3.04 2.02 13.11
CA ASN A 115 2.06 2.29 14.17
C ASN A 115 2.59 2.01 15.60
N GLY A 116 3.90 1.87 15.77
CA GLY A 116 4.54 1.68 17.10
C GLY A 116 4.28 0.32 17.73
N ARG A 117 3.91 -0.70 16.97
CA ARG A 117 3.60 -2.04 17.48
C ARG A 117 4.70 -3.03 17.16
N SER A 118 5.05 -3.84 18.15
CA SER A 118 6.04 -4.92 18.04
C SER A 118 5.43 -6.25 17.57
N LYS A 119 4.11 -6.30 17.34
CA LYS A 119 3.40 -7.51 16.87
C LYS A 119 2.39 -7.13 15.81
N VAL A 120 2.39 -7.89 14.70
CA VAL A 120 1.43 -7.71 13.60
C VAL A 120 0.04 -8.15 14.04
N THR A 121 -0.96 -7.36 13.69
CA THR A 121 -2.38 -7.64 13.88
C THR A 121 -3.05 -8.00 12.55
N LEU A 122 -4.27 -8.52 12.62
CA LEU A 122 -5.10 -8.76 11.43
C LEU A 122 -5.30 -7.48 10.61
N GLU A 123 -5.58 -6.37 11.28
CA GLU A 123 -5.78 -5.07 10.64
C GLU A 123 -4.54 -4.62 9.85
N ASP A 124 -3.33 -4.91 10.32
CA ASP A 124 -2.10 -4.56 9.59
C ASP A 124 -2.00 -5.31 8.26
N ILE A 125 -2.39 -6.58 8.26
CA ILE A 125 -2.41 -7.39 7.04
C ILE A 125 -3.47 -6.88 6.07
N GLU A 126 -4.68 -6.62 6.56
CA GLU A 126 -5.79 -6.08 5.78
C GLU A 126 -5.42 -4.78 5.06
N LYS A 127 -4.75 -3.85 5.75
CA LYS A 127 -4.33 -2.55 5.20
C LYS A 127 -3.31 -2.66 4.06
N VAL A 128 -2.50 -3.70 4.04
CA VAL A 128 -1.39 -3.80 3.07
C VAL A 128 -1.58 -4.86 2.00
N ILE A 129 -2.40 -5.91 2.24
CA ILE A 129 -2.45 -7.08 1.36
C ILE A 129 -2.93 -6.74 -0.05
N THR A 130 -3.94 -5.90 -0.18
CA THR A 130 -4.43 -5.44 -1.49
C THR A 130 -3.35 -4.67 -2.26
N LEU A 131 -2.60 -3.79 -1.59
CA LEU A 131 -1.49 -3.07 -2.21
C LEU A 131 -0.38 -4.01 -2.68
N CYS A 132 -0.16 -5.12 -1.98
CA CYS A 132 0.87 -6.10 -2.29
C CYS A 132 0.48 -7.05 -3.42
N LEU A 133 -0.81 -7.40 -3.56
CA LEU A 133 -1.24 -8.50 -4.42
C LEU A 133 -1.99 -8.05 -5.69
N ARG A 134 -2.73 -6.92 -5.68
CA ARG A 134 -3.61 -6.55 -6.79
C ARG A 134 -2.94 -6.52 -8.17
N HIS A 135 -1.68 -6.11 -8.26
CA HIS A 135 -0.92 -6.02 -9.50
C HIS A 135 -0.24 -7.33 -9.92
N ARG A 136 -0.38 -8.37 -9.11
CA ARG A 136 0.17 -9.72 -9.34
C ARG A 136 -0.88 -10.70 -9.85
N LEU A 137 -2.16 -10.33 -9.79
CA LEU A 137 -3.21 -11.17 -10.33
C LEU A 137 -3.15 -11.20 -11.85
N ARG A 138 -3.45 -12.37 -12.41
CA ARG A 138 -3.64 -12.49 -13.85
C ARG A 138 -4.92 -11.75 -14.23
N LYS A 139 -4.80 -10.82 -15.17
CA LYS A 139 -5.97 -10.12 -15.72
C LYS A 139 -6.72 -11.09 -16.64
N ASP A 140 -7.94 -11.42 -16.29
CA ASP A 140 -8.88 -12.05 -17.21
C ASP A 140 -9.63 -10.93 -17.95
N PRO A 141 -9.53 -10.83 -19.28
CA PRO A 141 -10.22 -9.79 -20.06
C PRO A 141 -11.76 -9.87 -19.94
N LEU A 142 -12.30 -11.00 -19.51
CA LEU A 142 -13.74 -11.24 -19.33
C LEU A 142 -14.23 -10.94 -17.90
N GLU A 143 -13.31 -10.71 -16.96
CA GLU A 143 -13.64 -10.46 -15.57
C GLU A 143 -13.88 -8.96 -15.33
N SER A 144 -15.09 -8.61 -14.87
CA SER A 144 -15.50 -7.23 -14.58
C SER A 144 -15.13 -6.75 -13.17
N ILE A 145 -14.62 -7.65 -12.33
CA ILE A 145 -14.30 -7.37 -10.92
C ILE A 145 -12.92 -6.71 -10.83
N ASP A 146 -12.83 -5.62 -10.06
CA ASP A 146 -11.55 -4.97 -9.77
C ASP A 146 -10.61 -5.94 -9.03
N SER A 147 -9.34 -5.96 -9.42
CA SER A 147 -8.35 -6.84 -8.79
C SER A 147 -8.19 -6.59 -7.29
N GLY A 148 -8.42 -5.36 -6.83
CA GLY A 148 -8.39 -5.02 -5.40
C GLY A 148 -9.57 -5.65 -4.66
N ASP A 149 -10.77 -5.60 -5.22
CA ASP A 149 -11.98 -6.19 -4.64
C ASP A 149 -11.86 -7.71 -4.55
N LYS A 150 -11.25 -8.34 -5.56
CA LYS A 150 -10.96 -9.78 -5.56
C LYS A 150 -10.02 -10.18 -4.42
N VAL A 151 -8.94 -9.41 -4.20
CA VAL A 151 -8.04 -9.65 -3.07
C VAL A 151 -8.76 -9.50 -1.74
N SER A 152 -9.59 -8.46 -1.58
CA SER A 152 -10.33 -8.21 -0.35
C SER A 152 -11.32 -9.33 -0.05
N SER A 153 -12.06 -9.82 -1.06
CA SER A 153 -13.02 -10.92 -0.88
C SER A 153 -12.34 -12.22 -0.45
N VAL A 154 -11.21 -12.58 -1.08
CA VAL A 154 -10.46 -13.79 -0.70
C VAL A 154 -9.81 -13.64 0.67
N PHE A 155 -9.35 -12.43 1.01
CA PHE A 155 -8.83 -12.15 2.34
C PHE A 155 -9.90 -12.38 3.41
N GLU A 156 -11.11 -11.84 3.24
CA GLU A 156 -12.23 -12.04 4.16
C GLU A 156 -12.60 -13.52 4.30
N GLU A 157 -12.62 -14.28 3.20
CA GLU A 157 -12.91 -15.72 3.23
C GLU A 157 -11.88 -16.52 4.04
N VAL A 158 -10.59 -16.21 3.91
CA VAL A 158 -9.50 -16.94 4.56
C VAL A 158 -9.32 -16.53 6.02
N PHE A 159 -9.59 -15.27 6.36
CA PHE A 159 -9.34 -14.75 7.71
C PHE A 159 -10.56 -14.80 8.64
N ASN A 160 -11.77 -14.92 8.13
CA ASN A 160 -12.98 -15.21 8.90
C ASN A 160 -13.19 -16.70 9.08
#